data_d61961844c16922b47896a45d57edfdb
#
_entry.id   d61961844c16922b47896a45d57edfdb
#
_cell.length_a   1.000
_cell.length_b   1.000
_cell.length_c   1.000
_cell.angle_alpha   90.00
_cell.angle_beta   90.00
_cell.angle_gamma   90.00
#
_symmetry.space_group_name_H-M   'P 1'
#
loop_
_entity.id
_entity.type
_entity.pdbx_description
1 polymer ?
#
loop_
_entity_poly.entity_id
_entity_poly.type
_entity_poly.pdbx_seq_one_letter_code
_entity_poly.pdbx_strand_id
1 'polypeptide(L)'
;MRVIHWPEFASIWHQHLKIIMTVKSGKYFDILSARKAYATGGNITETLRLQHSLDANTSEIIEIAYDLQAGTYIDFAEQHPHQLSQYTSEIAAILDQHIVENGSMLDIGTGELTTLSLLTKSLTRKPQHIYAFDLSWSRIYKGISFARKNMNLDLHALTCFVADMCEIPLLNKSINITTSSHALEPNGGKLKELLNELFRVTIDKLVLFEPCFECSSEEGKRRMERLGYIKNIEGVVKELGGSVLEKVMIKNSMNPLNQTACYVIAPAPTDNRSTEQTGSGPNIFSVPGTDFPLTRLDDFYFSNETGLCFPVLKGIPVLKSNSGILASALCK
;
A
#
# COMPACT_ATOMS: atom_id res chain seq x y z
N MET A 1 56.86 29.25 -10.06
CA MET A 1 56.19 27.97 -9.73
C MET A 1 55.58 28.10 -8.33
N ARG A 2 54.27 28.34 -8.21
CA ARG A 2 53.57 28.35 -6.92
C ARG A 2 53.15 26.93 -6.60
N VAL A 3 53.63 26.39 -5.51
CA VAL A 3 53.24 25.09 -4.97
C VAL A 3 51.84 25.24 -4.42
N ILE A 4 50.84 24.61 -5.05
CA ILE A 4 49.45 24.59 -4.56
C ILE A 4 49.40 23.59 -3.40
N HIS A 5 48.99 24.08 -2.23
CA HIS A 5 48.88 23.28 -1.01
C HIS A 5 47.72 22.27 -1.09
N TRP A 6 47.99 21.00 -0.89
CA TRP A 6 47.07 19.86 -0.92
C TRP A 6 45.81 19.96 -0.02
N PRO A 7 45.74 20.77 1.05
CA PRO A 7 44.51 20.85 1.89
C PRO A 7 43.29 21.49 1.21
N GLU A 8 43.50 22.42 0.26
CA GLU A 8 42.37 23.09 -0.42
C GLU A 8 41.66 22.18 -1.43
N PHE A 9 42.38 21.27 -2.07
CA PHE A 9 41.77 20.30 -2.98
C PHE A 9 40.88 19.28 -2.24
N ALA A 10 41.29 18.84 -1.06
CA ALA A 10 40.49 17.88 -0.26
C ALA A 10 39.15 18.48 0.22
N SER A 11 39.11 19.78 0.52
CA SER A 11 37.86 20.45 0.96
C SER A 11 36.89 20.67 -0.21
N ILE A 12 37.42 21.01 -1.39
CA ILE A 12 36.62 21.19 -2.61
C ILE A 12 36.05 19.85 -3.08
N TRP A 13 36.81 18.76 -3.02
CA TRP A 13 36.34 17.42 -3.33
C TRP A 13 35.30 16.92 -2.32
N HIS A 14 35.47 17.24 -1.03
CA HIS A 14 34.47 16.90 0.00
C HIS A 14 33.18 17.68 -0.17
N GLN A 15 33.21 18.96 -0.53
CA GLN A 15 32.02 19.74 -0.84
C GLN A 15 31.36 19.31 -2.16
N HIS A 16 32.13 18.99 -3.20
CA HIS A 16 31.60 18.47 -4.46
C HIS A 16 31.01 17.07 -4.30
N LEU A 17 31.63 16.19 -3.49
CA LEU A 17 31.04 14.90 -3.12
C LEU A 17 29.73 15.04 -2.31
N LYS A 18 29.69 16.02 -1.36
CA LYS A 18 28.43 16.34 -0.66
C LYS A 18 27.35 16.88 -1.61
N ILE A 19 27.70 17.76 -2.54
CA ILE A 19 26.78 18.32 -3.54
C ILE A 19 26.33 17.23 -4.52
N ILE A 20 27.23 16.35 -4.97
CA ILE A 20 26.88 15.22 -5.84
C ILE A 20 26.02 14.18 -5.10
N MET A 21 26.25 13.95 -3.80
CA MET A 21 25.42 13.08 -2.96
C MET A 21 24.06 13.71 -2.63
N THR A 22 23.95 15.05 -2.59
CA THR A 22 22.67 15.75 -2.35
C THR A 22 21.79 15.83 -3.61
N VAL A 23 22.39 15.70 -4.80
CA VAL A 23 21.68 15.75 -6.10
C VAL A 23 21.31 14.35 -6.62
N LYS A 24 21.87 13.30 -6.05
CA LYS A 24 21.49 11.89 -6.33
C LYS A 24 20.88 11.25 -5.11
N SER A 25 19.76 11.82 -4.59
CA SER A 25 18.84 11.04 -3.80
C SER A 25 18.18 10.02 -4.74
N GLY A 26 18.68 8.85 -4.79
CA GLY A 26 18.11 7.80 -5.61
C GLY A 26 18.07 6.52 -4.81
N LYS A 27 17.06 5.67 -5.06
CA LYS A 27 16.88 4.32 -4.53
C LYS A 27 18.20 3.55 -4.29
N TYR A 28 19.21 3.78 -5.12
CA TYR A 28 20.48 3.08 -5.06
C TYR A 28 21.28 3.32 -3.77
N PHE A 29 21.31 4.53 -3.27
CA PHE A 29 22.07 4.86 -2.05
C PHE A 29 21.36 4.37 -0.80
N ASP A 30 20.05 4.45 -0.80
CA ASP A 30 19.20 4.06 0.33
C ASP A 30 19.15 2.54 0.51
N ILE A 31 19.15 1.77 -0.57
CA ILE A 31 19.18 0.30 -0.52
C ILE A 31 20.42 -0.22 0.22
N LEU A 32 21.60 0.36 0.03
CA LEU A 32 22.81 -0.08 0.72
C LEU A 32 22.75 0.23 2.22
N SER A 33 22.29 1.42 2.59
CA SER A 33 22.08 1.80 4.00
C SER A 33 21.01 0.94 4.65
N ALA A 34 19.90 0.71 3.97
CA ALA A 34 18.79 -0.11 4.43
C ALA A 34 19.21 -1.58 4.67
N ARG A 35 19.96 -2.18 3.74
CA ARG A 35 20.51 -3.54 3.90
C ARG A 35 21.43 -3.65 5.10
N LYS A 36 22.28 -2.65 5.32
CA LYS A 36 23.17 -2.60 6.49
C LYS A 36 22.36 -2.51 7.79
N ALA A 37 21.39 -1.60 7.85
CA ALA A 37 20.50 -1.47 9.00
C ALA A 37 19.75 -2.77 9.30
N TYR A 38 19.18 -3.40 8.27
CA TYR A 38 18.48 -4.68 8.40
C TYR A 38 19.38 -5.80 8.93
N ALA A 39 20.60 -5.93 8.36
CA ALA A 39 21.57 -6.95 8.77
C ALA A 39 22.03 -6.81 10.23
N THR A 40 21.96 -5.60 10.80
CA THR A 40 22.32 -5.30 12.20
C THR A 40 21.10 -5.25 13.13
N GLY A 41 19.91 -5.65 12.68
CA GLY A 41 18.67 -5.62 13.48
C GLY A 41 18.09 -4.22 13.71
N GLY A 42 18.55 -3.20 12.96
CA GLY A 42 18.04 -1.82 13.04
C GLY A 42 16.70 -1.65 12.32
N ASN A 43 15.97 -0.60 12.70
CA ASN A 43 14.74 -0.21 12.01
C ASN A 43 15.07 0.54 10.71
N ILE A 44 14.68 -0.03 9.56
CA ILE A 44 15.01 0.50 8.24
C ILE A 44 14.35 1.86 8.02
N THR A 45 13.04 1.99 8.31
CA THR A 45 12.30 3.24 8.07
C THR A 45 12.84 4.37 8.92
N GLU A 46 13.15 4.10 10.20
CA GLU A 46 13.76 5.08 11.11
C GLU A 46 15.16 5.49 10.64
N THR A 47 15.98 4.52 10.23
CA THR A 47 17.32 4.78 9.70
C THR A 47 17.28 5.70 8.48
N LEU A 48 16.41 5.41 7.51
CA LEU A 48 16.30 6.20 6.29
C LEU A 48 15.70 7.59 6.56
N ARG A 49 14.71 7.72 7.44
CA ARG A 49 14.19 9.03 7.85
C ARG A 49 15.26 9.91 8.45
N LEU A 50 16.04 9.38 9.39
CA LEU A 50 17.14 10.11 10.01
C LEU A 50 18.21 10.51 8.99
N GLN A 51 18.56 9.61 8.06
CA GLN A 51 19.53 9.87 7.01
C GLN A 51 19.11 11.06 6.09
N HIS A 52 17.81 11.17 5.81
CA HIS A 52 17.24 12.21 4.96
C HIS A 52 16.68 13.41 5.73
N SER A 53 16.77 13.43 7.07
CA SER A 53 16.22 14.49 7.94
C SER A 53 14.71 14.70 7.70
N LEU A 54 13.95 13.59 7.63
CA LEU A 54 12.52 13.60 7.39
C LEU A 54 11.75 13.29 8.67
N ASP A 55 10.64 13.99 8.88
CA ASP A 55 9.74 13.79 10.01
C ASP A 55 8.74 12.64 9.78
N ALA A 56 8.49 12.28 8.50
CA ALA A 56 7.54 11.23 8.11
C ALA A 56 8.15 10.27 7.08
N ASN A 57 7.55 9.08 6.96
CA ASN A 57 7.93 8.12 5.93
C ASN A 57 7.46 8.59 4.55
N THR A 58 8.33 8.48 3.55
CA THR A 58 7.95 8.60 2.14
C THR A 58 7.59 7.23 1.57
N SER A 59 6.86 7.19 0.45
CA SER A 59 6.54 5.93 -0.24
C SER A 59 7.81 5.15 -0.60
N GLU A 60 8.89 5.84 -0.98
CA GLU A 60 10.18 5.21 -1.30
C GLU A 60 10.83 4.55 -0.07
N ILE A 61 10.81 5.21 1.09
CA ILE A 61 11.31 4.63 2.36
C ILE A 61 10.51 3.39 2.73
N ILE A 62 9.18 3.46 2.59
CA ILE A 62 8.27 2.34 2.85
C ILE A 62 8.57 1.19 1.88
N GLU A 63 8.66 1.47 0.57
CA GLU A 63 8.97 0.47 -0.45
C GLU A 63 10.28 -0.28 -0.14
N ILE A 64 11.38 0.46 0.11
CA ILE A 64 12.68 -0.15 0.40
C ILE A 64 12.63 -1.02 1.65
N ALA A 65 12.01 -0.52 2.72
CA ALA A 65 11.94 -1.23 3.98
C ALA A 65 11.17 -2.54 3.85
N TYR A 66 10.00 -2.49 3.22
CA TYR A 66 9.14 -3.67 3.10
C TYR A 66 9.62 -4.64 2.01
N ASP A 67 10.26 -4.15 0.95
CA ASP A 67 10.83 -5.04 -0.07
C ASP A 67 11.98 -5.88 0.48
N LEU A 68 12.86 -5.28 1.29
CA LEU A 68 13.97 -6.00 1.94
C LEU A 68 13.49 -7.00 3.00
N GLN A 69 12.29 -6.81 3.56
CA GLN A 69 11.67 -7.70 4.53
C GLN A 69 10.76 -8.77 3.88
N ALA A 70 10.71 -8.85 2.56
CA ALA A 70 9.85 -9.79 1.86
C ALA A 70 10.14 -11.25 2.26
N GLY A 71 9.12 -11.98 2.70
CA GLY A 71 9.15 -13.34 3.24
C GLY A 71 8.89 -13.41 4.74
N THR A 72 9.09 -12.33 5.49
CA THR A 72 8.96 -12.34 6.96
C THR A 72 7.53 -12.58 7.45
N TYR A 73 6.52 -12.14 6.70
CA TYR A 73 5.11 -12.36 7.05
C TYR A 73 4.66 -13.79 6.73
N ILE A 74 5.21 -14.40 5.67
CA ILE A 74 4.99 -15.82 5.39
C ILE A 74 5.59 -16.66 6.51
N ASP A 75 6.85 -16.38 6.89
CA ASP A 75 7.52 -17.08 8.00
C ASP A 75 6.71 -16.93 9.30
N PHE A 76 6.20 -15.74 9.58
CA PHE A 76 5.35 -15.49 10.75
C PHE A 76 4.04 -16.28 10.68
N ALA A 77 3.38 -16.31 9.53
CA ALA A 77 2.13 -17.05 9.33
C ALA A 77 2.32 -18.56 9.52
N GLU A 78 3.46 -19.10 9.09
CA GLU A 78 3.81 -20.52 9.26
C GLU A 78 4.18 -20.85 10.73
N GLN A 79 4.79 -19.91 11.45
CA GLN A 79 5.17 -20.09 12.85
C GLN A 79 3.99 -19.85 13.83
N HIS A 80 3.04 -19.00 13.47
CA HIS A 80 1.91 -18.61 14.32
C HIS A 80 0.54 -18.83 13.68
N PRO A 81 0.24 -20.02 13.10
CA PRO A 81 -0.97 -20.25 12.30
C PRO A 81 -2.26 -20.07 13.13
N HIS A 82 -2.24 -20.45 14.40
CA HIS A 82 -3.39 -20.34 15.28
C HIS A 82 -3.76 -18.87 15.58
N GLN A 83 -2.77 -18.06 15.92
CA GLN A 83 -2.99 -16.64 16.23
C GLN A 83 -3.49 -15.89 14.99
N LEU A 84 -2.88 -16.13 13.83
CA LEU A 84 -3.31 -15.50 12.59
C LEU A 84 -4.70 -15.98 12.16
N SER A 85 -5.04 -17.26 12.37
CA SER A 85 -6.38 -17.79 12.11
C SER A 85 -7.45 -17.14 13.00
N GLN A 86 -7.16 -16.92 14.28
CA GLN A 86 -8.08 -16.22 15.19
C GLN A 86 -8.34 -14.78 14.72
N TYR A 87 -7.27 -14.05 14.40
CA TYR A 87 -7.38 -12.69 13.87
C TYR A 87 -8.19 -12.65 12.56
N THR A 88 -7.83 -13.48 11.59
CA THR A 88 -8.49 -13.48 10.27
C THR A 88 -9.94 -13.95 10.34
N SER A 89 -10.29 -14.86 11.25
CA SER A 89 -11.68 -15.26 11.46
C SER A 89 -12.53 -14.15 12.09
N GLU A 90 -11.95 -13.38 13.02
CA GLU A 90 -12.63 -12.24 13.63
C GLU A 90 -12.91 -11.13 12.61
N ILE A 91 -11.89 -10.74 11.83
CA ILE A 91 -12.06 -9.70 10.81
C ILE A 91 -12.95 -10.17 9.65
N ALA A 92 -12.94 -11.47 9.31
CA ALA A 92 -13.84 -12.04 8.31
C ALA A 92 -15.32 -11.93 8.74
N ALA A 93 -15.62 -12.21 10.00
CA ALA A 93 -16.99 -12.10 10.51
C ALA A 93 -17.56 -10.66 10.43
N ILE A 94 -16.70 -9.66 10.54
CA ILE A 94 -17.10 -8.26 10.34
C ILE A 94 -17.24 -7.96 8.86
N LEU A 95 -16.25 -8.32 8.05
CA LEU A 95 -16.21 -8.02 6.62
C LEU A 95 -17.40 -8.70 5.88
N ASP A 96 -17.78 -9.93 6.25
CA ASP A 96 -18.91 -10.66 5.67
C ASP A 96 -20.22 -9.87 5.70
N GLN A 97 -20.43 -9.01 6.68
CA GLN A 97 -21.65 -8.20 6.81
C GLN A 97 -21.69 -7.09 5.73
N HIS A 98 -20.57 -6.79 5.12
CA HIS A 98 -20.43 -5.68 4.16
C HIS A 98 -20.12 -6.13 2.74
N ILE A 99 -19.74 -7.40 2.54
CA ILE A 99 -19.47 -7.94 1.18
C ILE A 99 -20.73 -7.85 0.33
N VAL A 100 -20.57 -7.23 -0.82
CA VAL A 100 -21.60 -7.15 -1.87
C VAL A 100 -21.56 -8.42 -2.69
N GLU A 101 -22.67 -9.09 -2.82
CA GLU A 101 -22.79 -10.29 -3.64
C GLU A 101 -22.49 -9.95 -5.11
N ASN A 102 -21.64 -10.74 -5.75
CA ASN A 102 -21.12 -10.49 -7.10
C ASN A 102 -20.35 -9.14 -7.25
N GLY A 103 -19.98 -8.51 -6.14
CA GLY A 103 -19.20 -7.28 -6.13
C GLY A 103 -17.71 -7.54 -6.16
N SER A 104 -16.97 -6.45 -6.35
CA SER A 104 -15.49 -6.43 -6.30
C SER A 104 -14.99 -6.03 -4.92
N MET A 105 -13.83 -6.57 -4.54
CA MET A 105 -13.11 -6.19 -3.32
C MET A 105 -11.68 -5.77 -3.68
N LEU A 106 -11.20 -4.70 -3.05
CA LEU A 106 -9.81 -4.26 -3.11
C LEU A 106 -9.16 -4.44 -1.74
N ASP A 107 -8.07 -5.18 -1.68
CA ASP A 107 -7.19 -5.27 -0.50
C ASP A 107 -5.95 -4.42 -0.72
N ILE A 108 -5.79 -3.36 0.06
CA ILE A 108 -4.68 -2.42 -0.07
C ILE A 108 -3.55 -2.75 0.89
N GLY A 109 -2.31 -2.60 0.42
CA GLY A 109 -1.13 -2.95 1.21
C GLY A 109 -1.13 -4.44 1.58
N THR A 110 -1.52 -5.29 0.64
CA THR A 110 -1.76 -6.72 0.84
C THR A 110 -0.52 -7.50 1.30
N GLY A 111 0.66 -6.89 1.20
CA GLY A 111 1.94 -7.49 1.57
C GLY A 111 2.20 -8.82 0.85
N GLU A 112 2.39 -9.86 1.63
CA GLU A 112 2.63 -11.23 1.15
C GLU A 112 1.36 -12.05 1.04
N LEU A 113 0.19 -11.41 0.93
CA LEU A 113 -1.13 -12.04 0.79
C LEU A 113 -1.48 -13.00 1.96
N THR A 114 -0.75 -12.95 3.06
CA THR A 114 -0.94 -13.89 4.19
C THR A 114 -2.29 -13.67 4.87
N THR A 115 -2.57 -12.44 5.26
CA THR A 115 -3.86 -12.06 5.87
C THR A 115 -5.01 -12.27 4.89
N LEU A 116 -4.89 -11.76 3.66
CA LEU A 116 -5.91 -11.89 2.62
C LEU A 116 -6.26 -13.36 2.34
N SER A 117 -5.25 -14.24 2.24
CA SER A 117 -5.45 -15.66 1.96
C SER A 117 -6.29 -16.36 3.04
N LEU A 118 -5.99 -16.10 4.31
CA LEU A 118 -6.71 -16.73 5.43
C LEU A 118 -8.06 -16.05 5.67
N LEU A 119 -8.13 -14.73 5.48
CA LEU A 119 -9.39 -13.97 5.50
C LEU A 119 -10.39 -14.55 4.50
N THR A 120 -10.00 -14.68 3.23
CA THR A 120 -10.86 -15.22 2.17
C THR A 120 -11.30 -16.65 2.43
N LYS A 121 -10.48 -17.43 3.12
CA LYS A 121 -10.85 -18.80 3.55
C LYS A 121 -11.96 -18.79 4.59
N SER A 122 -11.98 -17.78 5.47
CA SER A 122 -12.96 -17.63 6.55
C SER A 122 -14.25 -16.92 6.13
N LEU A 123 -14.25 -16.19 5.00
CA LEU A 123 -15.44 -15.52 4.49
C LEU A 123 -16.53 -16.53 4.09
N THR A 124 -17.77 -16.26 4.49
CA THR A 124 -18.97 -17.00 4.05
C THR A 124 -19.53 -16.47 2.73
N ARG A 125 -19.47 -15.15 2.54
CA ARG A 125 -19.78 -14.48 1.26
C ARG A 125 -18.49 -14.26 0.48
N LYS A 126 -18.50 -14.58 -0.81
CA LYS A 126 -17.32 -14.42 -1.65
C LYS A 126 -17.50 -13.24 -2.61
N PRO A 127 -16.53 -12.29 -2.67
CA PRO A 127 -16.53 -11.32 -3.74
C PRO A 127 -16.32 -12.04 -5.08
N GLN A 128 -16.89 -11.51 -6.15
CA GLN A 128 -16.71 -12.05 -7.50
C GLN A 128 -15.27 -11.90 -7.97
N HIS A 129 -14.65 -10.75 -7.65
CA HIS A 129 -13.28 -10.47 -8.00
C HIS A 129 -12.56 -9.74 -6.87
N ILE A 130 -11.31 -10.14 -6.60
CA ILE A 130 -10.44 -9.50 -5.63
C ILE A 130 -9.27 -8.84 -6.37
N TYR A 131 -9.10 -7.56 -6.14
CA TYR A 131 -7.92 -6.80 -6.51
C TYR A 131 -7.06 -6.64 -5.26
N ALA A 132 -5.75 -6.82 -5.37
CA ALA A 132 -4.84 -6.73 -4.25
C ALA A 132 -3.55 -6.06 -4.68
N PHE A 133 -3.10 -5.04 -3.96
CA PHE A 133 -1.83 -4.40 -4.29
C PHE A 133 -0.96 -4.12 -3.07
N ASP A 134 0.32 -4.04 -3.33
CA ASP A 134 1.33 -3.57 -2.38
C ASP A 134 2.34 -2.68 -3.12
N LEU A 135 3.07 -1.88 -2.38
CA LEU A 135 4.13 -1.04 -2.92
C LEU A 135 5.36 -1.87 -3.30
N SER A 136 5.58 -3.02 -2.63
CA SER A 136 6.69 -3.93 -2.86
C SER A 136 6.33 -5.06 -3.83
N TRP A 137 7.03 -5.09 -4.96
CA TRP A 137 6.93 -6.19 -5.92
C TRP A 137 7.36 -7.53 -5.31
N SER A 138 8.42 -7.54 -4.51
CA SER A 138 8.97 -8.77 -3.91
C SER A 138 7.99 -9.44 -2.95
N ARG A 139 7.22 -8.65 -2.20
CA ARG A 139 6.16 -9.17 -1.32
C ARG A 139 5.06 -9.84 -2.09
N ILE A 140 4.50 -9.18 -3.11
CA ILE A 140 3.45 -9.74 -3.97
C ILE A 140 3.97 -11.02 -4.64
N TYR A 141 5.19 -10.99 -5.19
CA TYR A 141 5.77 -12.13 -5.88
C TYR A 141 5.86 -13.38 -4.99
N LYS A 142 6.33 -13.23 -3.74
CA LYS A 142 6.35 -14.31 -2.75
C LYS A 142 4.93 -14.69 -2.31
N GLY A 143 4.08 -13.71 -2.08
CA GLY A 143 2.72 -13.87 -1.62
C GLY A 143 1.83 -14.68 -2.56
N ILE A 144 1.99 -14.55 -3.87
CA ILE A 144 1.24 -15.34 -4.87
C ILE A 144 1.44 -16.85 -4.64
N SER A 145 2.64 -17.28 -4.30
CA SER A 145 2.91 -18.70 -4.02
C SER A 145 2.25 -19.16 -2.72
N PHE A 146 2.19 -18.29 -1.70
CA PHE A 146 1.46 -18.54 -0.46
C PHE A 146 -0.04 -18.60 -0.69
N ALA A 147 -0.59 -17.64 -1.45
CA ALA A 147 -2.00 -17.56 -1.79
C ALA A 147 -2.48 -18.81 -2.54
N ARG A 148 -1.72 -19.31 -3.51
CA ARG A 148 -2.03 -20.56 -4.24
C ARG A 148 -2.23 -21.77 -3.34
N LYS A 149 -1.57 -21.81 -2.20
CA LYS A 149 -1.67 -22.93 -1.24
C LYS A 149 -2.79 -22.72 -0.22
N ASN A 150 -3.12 -21.48 0.09
CA ASN A 150 -3.93 -21.13 1.26
C ASN A 150 -5.29 -20.50 0.95
N MET A 151 -5.46 -19.84 -0.21
CA MET A 151 -6.74 -19.27 -0.61
C MET A 151 -7.74 -20.37 -1.02
N ASN A 152 -8.99 -20.20 -0.60
CA ASN A 152 -10.11 -21.04 -1.03
C ASN A 152 -10.94 -20.30 -2.08
N LEU A 153 -10.28 -19.76 -3.11
CA LEU A 153 -10.89 -19.05 -4.23
C LEU A 153 -10.22 -19.51 -5.52
N ASP A 154 -10.96 -19.40 -6.61
CA ASP A 154 -10.36 -19.49 -7.94
C ASP A 154 -9.36 -18.33 -8.10
N LEU A 155 -8.10 -18.66 -8.40
CA LEU A 155 -7.07 -17.65 -8.58
C LEU A 155 -7.32 -16.74 -9.80
N HIS A 156 -8.22 -17.12 -10.72
CA HIS A 156 -8.68 -16.23 -11.78
C HIS A 156 -9.53 -15.07 -11.25
N ALA A 157 -10.08 -15.21 -10.04
CA ALA A 157 -10.79 -14.14 -9.34
C ALA A 157 -9.85 -13.20 -8.55
N LEU A 158 -8.53 -13.41 -8.58
CA LEU A 158 -7.52 -12.58 -7.90
C LEU A 158 -6.61 -11.87 -8.91
N THR A 159 -6.55 -10.56 -8.86
CA THR A 159 -5.60 -9.74 -9.60
C THR A 159 -4.67 -9.02 -8.65
N CYS A 160 -3.37 -9.38 -8.67
CA CYS A 160 -2.34 -8.71 -7.88
C CYS A 160 -1.55 -7.73 -8.76
N PHE A 161 -1.21 -6.55 -8.21
CA PHE A 161 -0.42 -5.53 -8.90
C PHE A 161 0.41 -4.69 -7.91
N VAL A 162 1.42 -4.00 -8.41
CA VAL A 162 2.25 -3.07 -7.62
C VAL A 162 1.73 -1.66 -7.81
N ALA A 163 1.43 -0.95 -6.71
CA ALA A 163 0.93 0.41 -6.74
C ALA A 163 1.27 1.19 -5.47
N ASP A 164 1.27 2.52 -5.56
CA ASP A 164 1.25 3.43 -4.41
C ASP A 164 -0.20 3.73 -4.03
N MET A 165 -0.53 3.62 -2.75
CA MET A 165 -1.89 3.92 -2.26
C MET A 165 -2.24 5.41 -2.29
N CYS A 166 -1.28 6.30 -2.50
CA CYS A 166 -1.54 7.72 -2.75
C CYS A 166 -2.01 8.00 -4.18
N GLU A 167 -1.77 7.06 -5.12
CA GLU A 167 -2.07 7.20 -6.55
C GLU A 167 -2.55 5.85 -7.08
N ILE A 168 -3.73 5.40 -6.64
CA ILE A 168 -4.26 4.07 -6.97
C ILE A 168 -4.59 3.98 -8.47
N PRO A 169 -4.02 3.01 -9.21
CA PRO A 169 -4.20 2.91 -10.66
C PRO A 169 -5.52 2.22 -11.03
N LEU A 170 -6.62 2.71 -10.50
CA LEU A 170 -7.97 2.23 -10.74
C LEU A 170 -8.89 3.40 -11.09
N LEU A 171 -9.86 3.15 -11.97
CA LEU A 171 -10.89 4.12 -12.32
C LEU A 171 -11.70 4.57 -11.10
N ASN A 172 -12.27 5.77 -11.16
CA ASN A 172 -13.15 6.28 -10.11
C ASN A 172 -14.33 5.33 -9.94
N LYS A 173 -14.71 5.09 -8.64
CA LYS A 173 -15.90 4.29 -8.32
C LYS A 173 -15.96 2.96 -9.06
N SER A 174 -14.84 2.22 -9.06
CA SER A 174 -14.70 0.92 -9.75
C SER A 174 -14.71 -0.28 -8.81
N ILE A 175 -14.61 -0.06 -7.50
CA ILE A 175 -14.53 -1.10 -6.47
C ILE A 175 -15.70 -0.97 -5.48
N ASN A 176 -16.41 -2.08 -5.23
CA ASN A 176 -17.49 -2.06 -4.25
C ASN A 176 -16.96 -1.89 -2.82
N ILE A 177 -16.08 -2.76 -2.38
CA ILE A 177 -15.55 -2.75 -1.01
C ILE A 177 -14.03 -2.61 -1.05
N THR A 178 -13.48 -1.64 -0.32
CA THR A 178 -12.04 -1.55 -0.08
C THR A 178 -11.72 -1.96 1.34
N THR A 179 -10.73 -2.83 1.52
CA THR A 179 -10.27 -3.30 2.84
C THR A 179 -8.77 -3.09 3.02
N SER A 180 -8.36 -3.00 4.26
CA SER A 180 -6.94 -2.98 4.66
C SER A 180 -6.74 -3.73 5.98
N SER A 181 -5.55 -4.22 6.20
CA SER A 181 -5.13 -4.76 7.50
C SER A 181 -3.73 -4.27 7.83
N HIS A 182 -3.63 -3.25 8.69
CA HIS A 182 -2.37 -2.60 9.08
C HIS A 182 -1.54 -2.03 7.90
N ALA A 183 -2.23 -1.60 6.84
CA ALA A 183 -1.58 -1.07 5.64
C ALA A 183 -1.38 0.45 5.68
N LEU A 184 -2.33 1.16 6.30
CA LEU A 184 -2.25 2.62 6.42
C LEU A 184 -1.27 3.05 7.52
N GLU A 185 -1.02 2.19 8.50
CA GLU A 185 -0.31 2.54 9.73
C GLU A 185 1.02 3.31 9.56
N PRO A 186 1.92 2.99 8.61
CA PRO A 186 3.21 3.67 8.49
C PRO A 186 3.14 5.03 7.79
N ASN A 187 1.94 5.52 7.44
CA ASN A 187 1.72 6.69 6.61
C ASN A 187 1.13 7.90 7.39
N GLY A 188 1.53 8.11 8.63
CA GLY A 188 0.93 9.10 9.52
C GLY A 188 0.84 10.53 8.96
N GLY A 189 1.79 10.95 8.13
CA GLY A 189 1.77 12.27 7.48
C GLY A 189 0.88 12.39 6.25
N LYS A 190 0.29 11.28 5.74
CA LYS A 190 -0.43 11.24 4.46
C LYS A 190 -1.86 10.72 4.58
N LEU A 191 -2.40 10.54 5.78
CA LEU A 191 -3.71 9.90 5.99
C LEU A 191 -4.83 10.54 5.17
N LYS A 192 -4.85 11.87 5.06
CA LYS A 192 -5.87 12.60 4.29
C LYS A 192 -5.79 12.29 2.79
N GLU A 193 -4.58 12.27 2.24
CA GLU A 193 -4.30 11.93 0.85
C GLU A 193 -4.72 10.48 0.55
N LEU A 194 -4.34 9.55 1.41
CA LEU A 194 -4.71 8.14 1.30
C LEU A 194 -6.23 7.94 1.33
N LEU A 195 -6.92 8.49 2.32
CA LEU A 195 -8.37 8.34 2.43
C LEU A 195 -9.09 8.98 1.24
N ASN A 196 -8.59 10.09 0.70
CA ASN A 196 -9.14 10.70 -0.50
C ASN A 196 -9.06 9.76 -1.72
N GLU A 197 -7.91 9.10 -1.94
CA GLU A 197 -7.74 8.10 -2.98
C GLU A 197 -8.64 6.87 -2.76
N LEU A 198 -8.75 6.39 -1.54
CA LEU A 198 -9.66 5.29 -1.21
C LEU A 198 -11.12 5.67 -1.47
N PHE A 199 -11.52 6.91 -1.17
CA PHE A 199 -12.85 7.42 -1.48
C PHE A 199 -13.08 7.52 -2.98
N ARG A 200 -12.05 7.92 -3.75
CA ARG A 200 -12.14 8.01 -5.21
C ARG A 200 -12.48 6.68 -5.85
N VAL A 201 -11.80 5.61 -5.47
CA VAL A 201 -11.95 4.29 -6.12
C VAL A 201 -13.14 3.47 -5.59
N THR A 202 -13.59 3.73 -4.35
CA THR A 202 -14.59 2.92 -3.66
C THR A 202 -16.01 3.41 -3.91
N ILE A 203 -16.92 2.49 -4.28
CA ILE A 203 -18.36 2.75 -4.48
C ILE A 203 -19.09 2.75 -3.15
N ASP A 204 -19.05 1.63 -2.42
CA ASP A 204 -19.96 1.38 -1.31
C ASP A 204 -19.34 1.69 0.05
N LYS A 205 -18.30 0.95 0.45
CA LYS A 205 -17.71 1.07 1.78
C LYS A 205 -16.23 0.77 1.82
N LEU A 206 -15.54 1.43 2.76
CA LEU A 206 -14.24 1.01 3.22
C LEU A 206 -14.41 0.24 4.55
N VAL A 207 -13.75 -0.89 4.69
CA VAL A 207 -13.72 -1.70 5.92
C VAL A 207 -12.25 -1.85 6.31
N LEU A 208 -11.75 -0.94 7.14
CA LEU A 208 -10.34 -0.77 7.43
C LEU A 208 -10.00 -1.33 8.82
N PHE A 209 -9.08 -2.27 8.90
CA PHE A 209 -8.58 -2.85 10.15
C PHE A 209 -7.22 -2.22 10.46
N GLU A 210 -7.22 -1.09 11.18
CA GLU A 210 -6.04 -0.27 11.39
C GLU A 210 -5.80 0.02 12.88
N PRO A 211 -4.58 0.38 13.28
CA PRO A 211 -4.30 0.76 14.65
C PRO A 211 -5.15 1.95 15.09
N CYS A 212 -5.77 1.83 16.26
CA CYS A 212 -6.48 2.93 16.90
C CYS A 212 -5.53 3.66 17.88
N PHE A 213 -4.96 4.77 17.44
CA PHE A 213 -4.09 5.58 18.30
C PHE A 213 -4.84 6.03 19.56
N GLU A 214 -6.05 6.52 19.40
CA GLU A 214 -6.89 7.07 20.46
C GLU A 214 -7.27 6.03 21.51
N CYS A 215 -7.36 4.76 21.10
CA CYS A 215 -7.72 3.63 21.96
C CYS A 215 -6.51 2.94 22.59
N SER A 216 -5.31 3.28 22.18
CA SER A 216 -4.08 2.62 22.62
C SER A 216 -3.62 3.10 23.99
N SER A 217 -2.88 2.24 24.70
CA SER A 217 -2.20 2.60 25.94
C SER A 217 -1.17 3.72 25.68
N GLU A 218 -0.75 4.41 26.75
CA GLU A 218 0.27 5.47 26.63
C GLU A 218 1.61 4.93 26.06
N GLU A 219 1.95 3.68 26.35
CA GLU A 219 3.12 3.03 25.74
C GLU A 219 2.90 2.77 24.24
N GLY A 220 1.73 2.29 23.88
CA GLY A 220 1.31 2.09 22.49
C GLY A 220 1.34 3.41 21.70
N LYS A 221 0.78 4.50 22.25
CA LYS A 221 0.81 5.83 21.65
C LYS A 221 2.23 6.32 21.37
N ARG A 222 3.12 6.25 22.39
CA ARG A 222 4.53 6.63 22.21
C ARG A 222 5.22 5.80 21.13
N ARG A 223 4.93 4.49 21.07
CA ARG A 223 5.45 3.62 20.00
C ARG A 223 4.94 4.06 18.62
N MET A 224 3.64 4.27 18.48
CA MET A 224 3.02 4.70 17.22
C MET A 224 3.56 6.06 16.75
N GLU A 225 3.78 7.00 17.68
CA GLU A 225 4.39 8.31 17.37
C GLU A 225 5.82 8.17 16.84
N ARG A 226 6.64 7.39 17.52
CA ARG A 226 8.02 7.13 17.09
C ARG A 226 8.08 6.49 15.69
N LEU A 227 7.12 5.61 15.36
CA LEU A 227 7.05 4.91 14.09
C LEU A 227 6.37 5.73 12.97
N GLY A 228 5.81 6.90 13.31
CA GLY A 228 5.10 7.75 12.35
C GLY A 228 3.78 7.15 11.88
N TYR A 229 3.03 6.53 12.78
CA TYR A 229 1.75 5.90 12.46
C TYR A 229 0.61 6.91 12.30
N ILE A 230 -0.42 6.48 11.60
CA ILE A 230 -1.66 7.25 11.42
C ILE A 230 -2.36 7.54 12.75
N LYS A 231 -3.09 8.67 12.79
CA LYS A 231 -3.90 9.12 13.93
C LYS A 231 -5.18 9.75 13.41
N ASN A 232 -6.23 9.78 14.25
CA ASN A 232 -7.45 10.52 13.99
C ASN A 232 -8.16 10.15 12.67
N ILE A 233 -8.29 8.86 12.38
CA ILE A 233 -9.00 8.38 11.17
C ILE A 233 -10.40 8.99 11.10
N GLU A 234 -11.18 8.97 12.20
CA GLU A 234 -12.56 9.47 12.26
C GLU A 234 -12.65 10.97 11.93
N GLY A 235 -11.71 11.77 12.44
CA GLY A 235 -11.66 13.20 12.13
C GLY A 235 -11.35 13.48 10.68
N VAL A 236 -10.38 12.76 10.09
CA VAL A 236 -10.02 12.92 8.68
C VAL A 236 -11.13 12.45 7.75
N VAL A 237 -11.81 11.33 8.07
CA VAL A 237 -12.99 10.87 7.32
C VAL A 237 -14.06 11.94 7.27
N LYS A 238 -14.37 12.56 8.41
CA LYS A 238 -15.35 13.64 8.50
C LYS A 238 -14.91 14.88 7.71
N GLU A 239 -13.65 15.24 7.78
CA GLU A 239 -13.08 16.37 7.03
C GLU A 239 -13.23 16.19 5.52
N LEU A 240 -13.09 14.95 5.04
CA LEU A 240 -13.28 14.58 3.63
C LEU A 240 -14.76 14.40 3.24
N GLY A 241 -15.70 14.65 4.15
CA GLY A 241 -17.14 14.52 3.88
C GLY A 241 -17.67 13.08 3.93
N GLY A 242 -16.84 12.12 4.32
CA GLY A 242 -17.26 10.74 4.58
C GLY A 242 -17.89 10.56 5.95
N SER A 243 -18.36 9.36 6.25
CA SER A 243 -18.99 9.01 7.53
C SER A 243 -18.46 7.68 8.05
N VAL A 244 -18.01 7.65 9.30
CA VAL A 244 -17.74 6.39 10.01
C VAL A 244 -19.08 5.83 10.48
N LEU A 245 -19.49 4.73 9.88
CA LEU A 245 -20.77 4.05 10.17
C LEU A 245 -20.65 3.17 11.40
N GLU A 246 -19.50 2.54 11.57
CA GLU A 246 -19.23 1.59 12.65
C GLU A 246 -17.75 1.62 13.02
N LYS A 247 -17.46 1.45 14.33
CA LYS A 247 -16.12 1.25 14.86
C LYS A 247 -16.13 0.09 15.86
N VAL A 248 -15.36 -0.95 15.60
CA VAL A 248 -15.30 -2.16 16.42
C VAL A 248 -13.86 -2.45 16.81
N MET A 249 -13.59 -2.64 18.11
CA MET A 249 -12.27 -3.05 18.58
C MET A 249 -12.03 -4.53 18.28
N ILE A 250 -10.90 -4.86 17.68
CA ILE A 250 -10.48 -6.24 17.40
C ILE A 250 -9.85 -6.84 18.66
N LYS A 251 -10.39 -7.98 19.08
CA LYS A 251 -9.93 -8.67 20.31
C LYS A 251 -8.64 -9.44 20.08
N ASN A 252 -8.50 -10.08 18.91
CA ASN A 252 -7.37 -10.91 18.56
C ASN A 252 -6.26 -10.11 17.85
N SER A 253 -5.99 -8.86 18.30
CA SER A 253 -4.87 -8.07 17.77
C SER A 253 -3.55 -8.81 17.86
N MET A 254 -2.75 -8.73 16.80
CA MET A 254 -1.45 -9.42 16.70
C MET A 254 -0.40 -8.83 17.65
N ASN A 255 -0.49 -7.55 17.95
CA ASN A 255 0.43 -6.82 18.84
C ASN A 255 -0.36 -6.02 19.88
N PRO A 256 -0.22 -6.30 21.19
CA PRO A 256 -0.95 -5.59 22.24
C PRO A 256 -0.63 -4.09 22.33
N LEU A 257 0.53 -3.65 21.84
CA LEU A 257 0.91 -2.24 21.72
C LEU A 257 0.35 -1.55 20.47
N ASN A 258 -0.43 -2.28 19.67
CA ASN A 258 -0.98 -1.81 18.41
C ASN A 258 -2.45 -2.21 18.33
N GLN A 259 -3.26 -1.70 19.30
CA GLN A 259 -4.67 -2.03 19.37
C GLN A 259 -5.37 -1.71 18.04
N THR A 260 -5.93 -2.73 17.43
CA THR A 260 -6.60 -2.63 16.13
C THR A 260 -8.08 -2.32 16.31
N ALA A 261 -8.59 -1.39 15.51
CA ALA A 261 -10.03 -1.20 15.33
C ALA A 261 -10.41 -1.44 13.86
N CYS A 262 -11.61 -1.97 13.66
CA CYS A 262 -12.28 -1.93 12.38
C CYS A 262 -13.03 -0.61 12.25
N TYR A 263 -12.83 0.09 11.15
CA TYR A 263 -13.59 1.28 10.76
C TYR A 263 -14.39 0.95 9.51
N VAL A 264 -15.71 0.94 9.62
CA VAL A 264 -16.62 0.85 8.47
C VAL A 264 -16.99 2.26 8.04
N ILE A 265 -16.58 2.65 6.85
CA ILE A 265 -16.66 4.03 6.37
C ILE A 265 -17.47 4.09 5.09
N ALA A 266 -18.48 4.98 5.04
CA ALA A 266 -19.08 5.43 3.79
C ALA A 266 -18.23 6.57 3.21
N PRO A 267 -17.71 6.43 1.97
CA PRO A 267 -17.01 7.52 1.32
C PRO A 267 -17.95 8.72 1.07
N ALA A 268 -17.36 9.90 0.90
CA ALA A 268 -18.13 11.08 0.54
C ALA A 268 -18.95 10.83 -0.74
N PRO A 269 -20.18 11.36 -0.84
CA PRO A 269 -20.92 11.39 -2.10
C PRO A 269 -20.07 12.14 -3.15
N THR A 270 -19.89 11.53 -4.30
CA THR A 270 -19.28 12.24 -5.44
C THR A 270 -20.34 13.07 -6.14
N ASP A 271 -20.03 14.34 -6.45
CA ASP A 271 -20.84 15.13 -7.38
C ASP A 271 -20.90 14.37 -8.71
N ASN A 272 -22.12 13.98 -9.11
CA ASN A 272 -22.41 13.22 -10.34
C ASN A 272 -22.16 14.08 -11.60
N ARG A 273 -20.91 14.49 -11.87
CA ARG A 273 -20.54 15.21 -13.10
C ARG A 273 -19.52 14.50 -13.99
N SER A 274 -19.17 13.28 -13.72
CA SER A 274 -18.33 12.50 -14.64
C SER A 274 -19.02 11.17 -14.97
N THR A 275 -19.58 11.12 -16.16
CA THR A 275 -19.86 9.98 -17.04
C THR A 275 -20.10 8.63 -16.37
N GLU A 276 -21.30 8.09 -16.64
CA GLU A 276 -21.72 6.70 -16.47
C GLU A 276 -20.72 5.72 -17.12
N GLN A 277 -19.59 5.49 -16.44
CA GLN A 277 -18.79 4.30 -16.64
C GLN A 277 -18.83 3.50 -15.35
N THR A 278 -19.96 2.84 -15.08
CA THR A 278 -20.02 1.70 -14.19
C THR A 278 -19.17 0.60 -14.80
N GLY A 279 -17.86 0.70 -14.62
CA GLY A 279 -16.89 -0.27 -15.10
C GLY A 279 -16.92 -1.55 -14.25
N SER A 280 -18.00 -2.31 -14.35
CA SER A 280 -18.04 -3.70 -13.89
C SER A 280 -17.47 -4.65 -14.96
N GLY A 281 -16.37 -4.27 -15.60
CA GLY A 281 -15.70 -5.04 -16.64
C GLY A 281 -14.27 -5.41 -16.25
N PRO A 282 -13.61 -6.31 -16.97
CA PRO A 282 -12.27 -6.78 -16.66
C PRO A 282 -11.16 -5.71 -16.76
N ASN A 283 -11.47 -4.49 -17.17
CA ASN A 283 -10.49 -3.42 -17.38
C ASN A 283 -10.81 -2.18 -16.52
N ILE A 284 -10.49 -2.25 -15.24
CA ILE A 284 -10.66 -1.13 -14.29
C ILE A 284 -9.38 -0.35 -14.05
N PHE A 285 -8.26 -0.72 -14.70
CA PHE A 285 -6.99 -0.05 -14.51
C PHE A 285 -6.95 1.31 -15.22
N SER A 286 -6.33 2.27 -14.56
CA SER A 286 -6.05 3.62 -15.07
C SER A 286 -4.61 4.03 -14.85
N VAL A 287 -4.18 5.09 -15.50
CA VAL A 287 -2.92 5.76 -15.16
C VAL A 287 -2.99 6.17 -13.69
N PRO A 288 -1.95 5.90 -12.87
CA PRO A 288 -1.99 6.13 -11.43
C PRO A 288 -2.55 7.49 -11.02
N GLY A 289 -3.51 7.50 -10.10
CA GLY A 289 -4.17 8.71 -9.60
C GLY A 289 -5.08 9.45 -10.61
N THR A 290 -5.44 8.82 -11.74
CA THR A 290 -6.27 9.44 -12.78
C THR A 290 -7.40 8.52 -13.25
N ASP A 291 -8.25 9.01 -14.16
CA ASP A 291 -9.28 8.24 -14.86
C ASP A 291 -8.89 7.86 -16.30
N PHE A 292 -7.65 8.11 -16.73
CA PHE A 292 -7.20 7.69 -18.05
C PHE A 292 -7.03 6.18 -18.09
N PRO A 293 -7.83 5.45 -18.89
CA PRO A 293 -7.84 4.00 -18.86
C PRO A 293 -6.53 3.41 -19.38
N LEU A 294 -6.18 2.25 -18.82
CA LEU A 294 -5.05 1.45 -19.24
C LEU A 294 -5.56 0.18 -19.94
N THR A 295 -5.11 -0.07 -21.15
CA THR A 295 -5.35 -1.31 -21.88
C THR A 295 -4.14 -2.23 -21.76
N ARG A 296 -4.38 -3.50 -21.47
CA ARG A 296 -3.31 -4.50 -21.45
C ARG A 296 -2.89 -4.88 -22.87
N LEU A 297 -1.60 -4.78 -23.13
CA LEU A 297 -0.94 -5.21 -24.36
C LEU A 297 0.22 -6.13 -23.96
N ASP A 298 0.12 -7.42 -24.21
CA ASP A 298 1.15 -8.43 -23.91
C ASP A 298 1.82 -8.23 -22.52
N ASP A 299 3.05 -7.69 -22.48
CA ASP A 299 3.88 -7.53 -21.28
C ASP A 299 3.79 -6.13 -20.65
N PHE A 300 2.82 -5.30 -21.03
CA PHE A 300 2.65 -3.96 -20.45
C PHE A 300 1.18 -3.50 -20.50
N TYR A 301 0.89 -2.46 -19.71
CA TYR A 301 -0.35 -1.69 -19.79
C TYR A 301 -0.08 -0.35 -20.48
N PHE A 302 -0.99 0.12 -21.31
CA PHE A 302 -0.82 1.33 -22.14
C PHE A 302 -2.06 2.22 -22.09
N SER A 303 -1.85 3.54 -22.02
CA SER A 303 -2.90 4.55 -22.20
C SER A 303 -2.70 5.30 -23.49
N ASN A 304 -3.69 5.23 -24.40
CA ASN A 304 -3.68 6.01 -25.64
C ASN A 304 -3.76 7.52 -25.39
N GLU A 305 -4.44 7.94 -24.32
CA GLU A 305 -4.66 9.34 -23.98
C GLU A 305 -3.38 10.03 -23.51
N THR A 306 -2.55 9.30 -22.77
CA THR A 306 -1.33 9.87 -22.19
C THR A 306 -0.04 9.42 -22.88
N GLY A 307 -0.10 8.33 -23.66
CA GLY A 307 1.08 7.69 -24.23
C GLY A 307 1.97 7.01 -23.18
N LEU A 308 1.48 6.79 -21.96
CA LEU A 308 2.22 6.12 -20.90
C LEU A 308 2.06 4.61 -20.96
N CYS A 309 3.18 3.92 -20.76
CA CYS A 309 3.30 2.47 -20.72
C CYS A 309 3.81 2.02 -19.35
N PHE A 310 3.19 0.98 -18.77
CA PHE A 310 3.55 0.42 -17.47
C PHE A 310 3.89 -1.07 -17.61
N PRO A 311 5.07 -1.52 -17.14
CA PRO A 311 5.54 -2.88 -17.36
C PRO A 311 4.78 -3.93 -16.56
N VAL A 312 4.74 -5.17 -17.09
CA VAL A 312 4.30 -6.36 -16.36
C VAL A 312 5.52 -7.25 -16.10
N LEU A 313 5.92 -7.38 -14.85
CA LEU A 313 7.08 -8.17 -14.46
C LEU A 313 6.64 -9.52 -13.88
N LYS A 314 6.97 -10.62 -14.56
CA LYS A 314 6.56 -11.98 -14.15
C LYS A 314 5.05 -12.12 -13.93
N GLY A 315 4.25 -11.48 -14.78
CA GLY A 315 2.79 -11.51 -14.70
C GLY A 315 2.19 -10.52 -13.69
N ILE A 316 3.00 -9.76 -12.95
CA ILE A 316 2.57 -8.76 -11.97
C ILE A 316 2.70 -7.38 -12.62
N PRO A 317 1.59 -6.64 -12.83
CA PRO A 317 1.62 -5.26 -13.31
C PRO A 317 2.33 -4.35 -12.30
N VAL A 318 3.19 -3.44 -12.79
CA VAL A 318 3.89 -2.44 -11.98
C VAL A 318 3.33 -1.07 -12.34
N LEU A 319 2.28 -0.67 -11.62
CA LEU A 319 1.45 0.49 -11.94
C LEU A 319 1.72 1.63 -10.94
N LYS A 320 2.96 2.09 -10.87
CA LYS A 320 3.37 3.28 -10.09
C LYS A 320 3.73 4.41 -11.03
N SER A 321 3.44 5.64 -10.68
CA SER A 321 3.75 6.83 -11.50
C SER A 321 5.21 6.87 -11.93
N ASN A 322 6.13 6.54 -11.02
CA ASN A 322 7.58 6.50 -11.29
C ASN A 322 8.04 5.29 -12.13
N SER A 323 7.14 4.38 -12.47
CA SER A 323 7.40 3.22 -13.35
C SER A 323 6.85 3.41 -14.77
N GLY A 324 6.16 4.53 -15.01
CA GLY A 324 5.62 4.88 -16.32
C GLY A 324 6.72 5.25 -17.32
N ILE A 325 6.61 4.70 -18.53
CA ILE A 325 7.52 4.96 -19.65
C ILE A 325 6.71 5.73 -20.71
N LEU A 326 7.21 6.89 -21.16
CA LEU A 326 6.57 7.61 -22.26
C LEU A 326 6.85 6.87 -23.58
N ALA A 327 5.81 6.35 -24.19
CA ALA A 327 5.83 5.55 -25.42
C ALA A 327 4.79 6.07 -26.43
N SER A 328 4.75 7.40 -26.63
CA SER A 328 3.75 8.08 -27.49
C SER A 328 3.71 7.60 -28.95
N ALA A 329 4.78 6.95 -29.41
CA ALA A 329 4.79 6.31 -30.73
C ALA A 329 3.82 5.12 -30.87
N LEU A 330 3.31 4.60 -29.74
CA LEU A 330 2.28 3.54 -29.72
C LEU A 330 0.86 4.10 -29.77
N CYS A 331 0.66 5.41 -29.60
CA CYS A 331 -0.66 6.05 -29.74
C CYS A 331 -1.18 5.87 -31.18
N LYS A 332 -2.46 5.50 -31.29
CA LYS A 332 -3.15 5.30 -32.58
C LYS A 332 -3.92 6.56 -32.99
#